data_341ae4e31da5fb476301e05ce71ccf0c
#
_entry.id   341ae4e31da5fb476301e05ce71ccf0c
#
_cell.length_a   1.000
_cell.length_b   1.000
_cell.length_c   1.000
_cell.angle_alpha   90.00
_cell.angle_beta   90.00
_cell.angle_gamma   90.00
#
_symmetry.space_group_name_H-M   'P 1'
#
loop_
_entity.id
_entity.type
_entity.pdbx_description
1 polymer ?
#
loop_
_entity_poly.entity_id
_entity_poly.type
_entity_poly.pdbx_seq_one_letter_code
_entity_poly.pdbx_strand_id
1 'polypeptide(L)'
;MKREVYHGVGARLSEGRLVDQPDFDRVLEDFPSVSYDAVASIYSQYCVVRLKQAYGVHRRQEKLDEYCKRWRGGESLVEISEELDFPSCSLGRLLLPLLTACTSSGNGNQNTRLTATKVLNDPECLLFAEEEEDTRMGKKDMSFLKRLVIDLKACIARDHISSPLISSVKRAVGLEYEALLHRVLTSAGIAYESESQLRKKGATKTPDALLKIPFMLGNHVVHWIDSKACFCSDELYYNDGIRQFRQYVNRFGSGMVIYWFGYIEDIPFEESILVSDSFPKQITRLAVC
;
A
#
# COMPACT_ATOMS: atom_id res chain seq x y z
N MET A 1 -15.38 14.70 4.94
CA MET A 1 -14.49 15.90 4.78
C MET A 1 -14.95 16.71 3.59
N LYS A 2 -15.03 18.03 3.71
CA LYS A 2 -15.33 18.92 2.58
C LYS A 2 -14.18 18.91 1.56
N ARG A 3 -14.50 18.99 0.28
CA ARG A 3 -13.52 18.94 -0.83
C ARG A 3 -12.44 20.03 -0.74
N GLU A 4 -12.83 21.24 -0.32
CA GLU A 4 -11.90 22.36 -0.14
C GLU A 4 -10.83 22.07 0.91
N VAL A 5 -11.23 21.43 2.04
CA VAL A 5 -10.32 21.01 3.09
C VAL A 5 -9.39 19.91 2.56
N TYR A 6 -9.91 18.93 1.82
CA TYR A 6 -9.09 17.89 1.18
C TYR A 6 -8.02 18.49 0.25
N HIS A 7 -8.40 19.44 -0.59
CA HIS A 7 -7.45 20.12 -1.50
C HIS A 7 -6.43 20.96 -0.72
N GLY A 8 -6.86 21.64 0.36
CA GLY A 8 -5.94 22.39 1.22
C GLY A 8 -4.90 21.50 1.88
N VAL A 9 -5.31 20.37 2.47
CA VAL A 9 -4.42 19.35 3.04
C VAL A 9 -3.46 18.83 1.96
N GLY A 10 -3.99 18.48 0.78
CA GLY A 10 -3.20 17.98 -0.33
C GLY A 10 -2.15 18.99 -0.83
N ALA A 11 -2.51 20.26 -0.93
CA ALA A 11 -1.57 21.32 -1.32
C ALA A 11 -0.39 21.40 -0.34
N ARG A 12 -0.66 21.41 0.97
CA ARG A 12 0.39 21.42 2.01
C ARG A 12 1.30 20.18 1.94
N LEU A 13 0.72 19.00 1.73
CA LEU A 13 1.46 17.75 1.64
C LEU A 13 2.30 17.62 0.36
N SER A 14 1.95 18.35 -0.71
CA SER A 14 2.66 18.32 -1.99
C SER A 14 3.81 19.32 -2.12
N GLU A 15 3.96 20.27 -1.18
CA GLU A 15 5.02 21.29 -1.21
C GLU A 15 6.44 20.73 -1.05
N GLY A 16 6.57 19.56 -0.37
CA GLY A 16 7.86 18.94 -0.08
C GLY A 16 8.40 18.05 -1.20
N ARG A 17 9.64 17.64 -1.04
CA ARG A 17 10.28 16.62 -1.87
C ARG A 17 9.66 15.25 -1.57
N LEU A 18 9.71 14.35 -2.55
CA LEU A 18 9.17 12.99 -2.39
C LEU A 18 9.98 12.16 -1.38
N VAL A 19 11.28 12.42 -1.27
CA VAL A 19 12.18 11.73 -0.33
C VAL A 19 12.11 12.25 1.10
N ASP A 20 11.50 13.42 1.33
CA ASP A 20 11.38 14.03 2.65
C ASP A 20 9.99 13.75 3.23
N GLN A 21 9.96 13.25 4.46
CA GLN A 21 8.68 13.06 5.15
C GLN A 21 8.14 14.43 5.61
N PRO A 22 6.90 14.81 5.24
CA PRO A 22 6.32 16.06 5.68
C PRO A 22 6.05 16.04 7.20
N ASP A 23 6.05 17.22 7.77
CA ASP A 23 5.62 17.44 9.14
C ASP A 23 4.08 17.42 9.20
N PHE A 24 3.53 16.29 9.62
CA PHE A 24 2.07 16.12 9.73
C PHE A 24 1.48 16.98 10.85
N ASP A 25 2.22 17.26 11.92
CA ASP A 25 1.71 18.05 13.04
C ASP A 25 1.43 19.49 12.56
N ARG A 26 2.29 20.03 11.71
CA ARG A 26 2.08 21.33 11.09
C ARG A 26 0.86 21.37 10.16
N VAL A 27 0.60 20.28 9.44
CA VAL A 27 -0.62 20.17 8.64
C VAL A 27 -1.87 20.12 9.51
N LEU A 28 -1.80 19.43 10.65
CA LEU A 28 -2.91 19.36 11.61
C LEU A 28 -3.17 20.68 12.32
N GLU A 29 -2.13 21.51 12.54
CA GLU A 29 -2.31 22.89 13.04
C GLU A 29 -3.12 23.74 12.06
N ASP A 30 -2.84 23.65 10.76
CA ASP A 30 -3.59 24.37 9.71
C ASP A 30 -5.02 23.80 9.51
N PHE A 31 -5.22 22.50 9.78
CA PHE A 31 -6.49 21.77 9.58
C PHE A 31 -6.92 20.96 10.81
N PRO A 32 -7.27 21.61 11.94
CA PRO A 32 -7.49 20.91 13.21
C PRO A 32 -8.72 19.97 13.25
N SER A 33 -9.59 20.05 12.24
CA SER A 33 -10.74 19.15 12.10
C SER A 33 -10.39 17.83 11.41
N VAL A 34 -9.16 17.66 10.91
CA VAL A 34 -8.69 16.48 10.18
C VAL A 34 -7.91 15.58 11.12
N SER A 35 -8.16 14.28 11.08
CA SER A 35 -7.39 13.32 11.88
C SER A 35 -6.01 13.06 11.30
N TYR A 36 -5.07 12.65 12.15
CA TYR A 36 -3.72 12.22 11.73
C TYR A 36 -3.78 11.10 10.67
N ASP A 37 -4.63 10.10 10.88
CA ASP A 37 -4.81 8.98 9.96
C ASP A 37 -5.32 9.42 8.59
N ALA A 38 -6.21 10.42 8.55
CA ALA A 38 -6.67 11.00 7.30
C ALA A 38 -5.53 11.72 6.57
N VAL A 39 -4.73 12.55 7.26
CA VAL A 39 -3.55 13.23 6.70
C VAL A 39 -2.55 12.23 6.16
N ALA A 40 -2.19 11.21 6.94
CA ALA A 40 -1.24 10.17 6.54
C ALA A 40 -1.73 9.36 5.32
N SER A 41 -3.04 9.06 5.29
CA SER A 41 -3.64 8.35 4.16
C SER A 41 -3.67 9.19 2.89
N ILE A 42 -4.04 10.47 2.98
CA ILE A 42 -4.03 11.43 1.87
C ILE A 42 -2.59 11.57 1.34
N TYR A 43 -1.61 11.77 2.23
CA TYR A 43 -0.20 11.83 1.85
C TYR A 43 0.24 10.59 1.07
N SER A 44 -0.10 9.40 1.59
CA SER A 44 0.22 8.14 0.92
C SER A 44 -0.33 8.07 -0.50
N GLN A 45 -1.54 8.58 -0.76
CA GLN A 45 -2.15 8.62 -2.09
C GLN A 45 -1.41 9.60 -3.02
N TYR A 46 -1.07 10.79 -2.54
CA TYR A 46 -0.25 11.75 -3.27
C TYR A 46 1.12 11.17 -3.65
N CYS A 47 1.79 10.49 -2.72
CA CYS A 47 3.06 9.82 -2.99
C CYS A 47 2.95 8.77 -4.10
N VAL A 48 1.88 7.97 -4.12
CA VAL A 48 1.65 6.97 -5.17
C VAL A 48 1.54 7.61 -6.55
N VAL A 49 0.84 8.74 -6.67
CA VAL A 49 0.68 9.46 -7.95
C VAL A 49 2.04 10.03 -8.40
N ARG A 50 2.73 10.76 -7.52
CA ARG A 50 4.06 11.34 -7.81
C ARG A 50 5.08 10.25 -8.17
N LEU A 51 5.08 9.14 -7.43
CA LEU A 51 5.96 8.02 -7.69
C LEU A 51 5.72 7.39 -9.06
N LYS A 52 4.45 7.18 -9.46
CA LYS A 52 4.12 6.66 -10.80
C LYS A 52 4.67 7.57 -11.91
N GLN A 53 4.56 8.90 -11.75
CA GLN A 53 5.11 9.87 -12.70
C GLN A 53 6.65 9.79 -12.76
N ALA A 54 7.30 9.77 -11.60
CA ALA A 54 8.76 9.69 -11.49
C ALA A 54 9.32 8.38 -12.09
N TYR A 55 8.64 7.26 -11.92
CA TYR A 55 9.03 5.99 -12.54
C TYR A 55 9.17 6.08 -14.06
N GLY A 56 8.32 6.85 -14.73
CA GLY A 56 8.40 7.06 -16.18
C GLY A 56 9.73 7.65 -16.66
N VAL A 57 10.35 8.46 -15.81
CA VAL A 57 11.65 9.10 -16.07
C VAL A 57 12.80 8.15 -15.72
N HIS A 58 12.78 7.61 -14.49
CA HIS A 58 13.94 6.89 -13.94
C HIS A 58 14.12 5.45 -14.47
N ARG A 59 13.09 4.84 -15.07
CA ARG A 59 13.19 3.49 -15.68
C ARG A 59 13.85 3.44 -17.05
N ARG A 60 14.23 4.59 -17.65
CA ARG A 60 14.90 4.64 -18.95
C ARG A 60 16.28 4.03 -18.84
N GLN A 61 16.69 3.18 -19.81
CA GLN A 61 17.93 2.43 -19.75
C GLN A 61 19.16 3.34 -19.54
N GLU A 62 19.22 4.47 -20.24
CA GLU A 62 20.30 5.44 -20.12
C GLU A 62 20.48 5.95 -18.68
N LYS A 63 19.36 6.20 -17.99
CA LYS A 63 19.35 6.64 -16.59
C LYS A 63 19.78 5.51 -15.64
N LEU A 64 19.31 4.30 -15.89
CA LEU A 64 19.70 3.14 -15.11
C LEU A 64 21.21 2.86 -15.21
N ASP A 65 21.78 2.99 -16.42
CA ASP A 65 23.21 2.81 -16.66
C ASP A 65 24.02 3.92 -15.95
N GLU A 66 23.54 5.17 -15.98
CA GLU A 66 24.12 6.30 -15.25
C GLU A 66 24.13 6.01 -13.73
N TYR A 67 23.01 5.61 -13.14
CA TYR A 67 22.89 5.34 -11.71
C TYR A 67 23.73 4.13 -11.29
N CYS A 68 23.78 3.08 -12.09
CA CYS A 68 24.68 1.95 -11.85
C CYS A 68 26.15 2.38 -11.86
N LYS A 69 26.56 3.28 -12.77
CA LYS A 69 27.91 3.81 -12.83
C LYS A 69 28.25 4.63 -11.59
N ARG A 70 27.36 5.52 -11.16
CA ARG A 70 27.50 6.32 -9.93
C ARG A 70 27.69 5.42 -8.70
N TRP A 71 26.80 4.44 -8.54
CA TRP A 71 26.88 3.50 -7.42
C TRP A 71 28.20 2.68 -7.45
N ARG A 72 28.62 2.19 -8.61
CA ARG A 72 29.93 1.51 -8.76
C ARG A 72 31.11 2.44 -8.49
N GLY A 73 30.95 3.72 -8.74
CA GLY A 73 31.94 4.78 -8.45
C GLY A 73 32.08 5.13 -6.96
N GLY A 74 31.23 4.58 -6.09
CA GLY A 74 31.32 4.77 -4.64
C GLY A 74 30.14 5.49 -4.01
N GLU A 75 29.25 6.11 -4.77
CA GLU A 75 28.04 6.75 -4.27
C GLU A 75 27.06 5.73 -3.69
N SER A 76 26.38 6.04 -2.62
CA SER A 76 25.32 5.16 -2.05
C SER A 76 24.00 5.30 -2.80
N LEU A 77 23.15 4.27 -2.72
CA LEU A 77 21.79 4.33 -3.27
C LEU A 77 20.94 5.44 -2.61
N VAL A 78 21.19 5.73 -1.34
CA VAL A 78 20.49 6.79 -0.61
C VAL A 78 20.88 8.16 -1.14
N GLU A 79 22.18 8.45 -1.31
CA GLU A 79 22.66 9.73 -1.87
C GLU A 79 22.10 9.97 -3.27
N ILE A 80 22.16 8.96 -4.15
CA ILE A 80 21.58 9.04 -5.49
C ILE A 80 20.08 9.32 -5.41
N SER A 81 19.36 8.64 -4.55
CA SER A 81 17.90 8.79 -4.36
C SER A 81 17.52 10.19 -3.86
N GLU A 82 18.31 10.74 -2.93
CA GLU A 82 18.11 12.09 -2.40
C GLU A 82 18.30 13.15 -3.47
N GLU A 83 19.33 13.03 -4.30
CA GLU A 83 19.56 13.97 -5.41
C GLU A 83 18.42 13.93 -6.45
N LEU A 84 17.96 12.72 -6.78
CA LEU A 84 16.91 12.50 -7.79
C LEU A 84 15.49 12.82 -7.32
N ASP A 85 15.27 13.09 -6.05
CA ASP A 85 13.94 13.14 -5.42
C ASP A 85 13.11 11.89 -5.74
N PHE A 86 13.74 10.70 -5.64
CA PHE A 86 13.13 9.43 -5.98
C PHE A 86 13.34 8.39 -4.87
N PRO A 87 12.30 7.77 -4.29
CA PRO A 87 12.39 6.88 -3.14
C PRO A 87 13.44 5.78 -3.30
N SER A 88 14.30 5.63 -2.29
CA SER A 88 15.49 4.80 -2.38
C SER A 88 15.22 3.31 -2.57
N CYS A 89 14.14 2.76 -1.99
CA CYS A 89 13.72 1.38 -2.28
C CYS A 89 13.18 1.23 -3.70
N SER A 90 12.58 2.28 -4.26
CA SER A 90 12.14 2.28 -5.66
C SER A 90 13.33 2.31 -6.61
N LEU A 91 14.35 3.11 -6.31
CA LEU A 91 15.62 3.09 -7.03
C LEU A 91 16.29 1.71 -6.93
N GLY A 92 16.37 1.15 -5.73
CA GLY A 92 16.89 -0.20 -5.50
C GLY A 92 16.19 -1.26 -6.35
N ARG A 93 14.85 -1.22 -6.45
CA ARG A 93 14.10 -2.15 -7.31
C ARG A 93 14.47 -2.05 -8.79
N LEU A 94 14.76 -0.84 -9.27
CA LEU A 94 15.17 -0.63 -10.66
C LEU A 94 16.60 -1.11 -10.92
N LEU A 95 17.53 -0.91 -9.98
CA LEU A 95 18.94 -1.20 -10.16
C LEU A 95 19.33 -2.64 -9.81
N LEU A 96 18.64 -3.30 -8.89
CA LEU A 96 18.93 -4.67 -8.46
C LEU A 96 19.14 -5.66 -9.62
N PRO A 97 18.27 -5.72 -10.66
CA PRO A 97 18.46 -6.63 -11.76
C PRO A 97 19.78 -6.38 -12.54
N LEU A 98 20.20 -5.11 -12.66
CA LEU A 98 21.40 -4.72 -13.38
C LEU A 98 22.66 -4.92 -12.55
N LEU A 99 22.57 -4.69 -11.24
CA LEU A 99 23.69 -4.88 -10.32
C LEU A 99 23.98 -6.36 -10.08
N THR A 100 22.95 -7.20 -10.02
CA THR A 100 23.11 -8.65 -9.81
C THR A 100 23.32 -9.45 -11.09
N ALA A 101 22.98 -8.93 -12.27
CA ALA A 101 23.22 -9.62 -13.54
C ALA A 101 24.72 -9.82 -13.84
N CYS A 102 25.58 -8.97 -13.32
CA CYS A 102 27.04 -9.05 -13.51
C CYS A 102 27.70 -10.13 -12.64
N THR A 103 27.03 -10.66 -11.62
CA THR A 103 27.53 -11.70 -10.74
C THR A 103 27.19 -13.12 -11.26
N SER A 104 26.22 -13.24 -12.18
CA SER A 104 25.72 -14.52 -12.71
C SER A 104 26.40 -14.86 -14.05
N SER A 105 27.70 -15.19 -14.06
CA SER A 105 28.39 -15.76 -15.23
C SER A 105 28.27 -17.29 -15.26
N GLY A 106 27.06 -17.79 -15.44
CA GLY A 106 26.84 -19.24 -15.56
C GLY A 106 25.46 -19.55 -16.13
N ASN A 107 25.41 -20.55 -17.06
CA ASN A 107 24.19 -21.14 -17.60
C ASN A 107 23.36 -21.81 -16.50
N GLY A 108 22.71 -21.04 -15.66
CA GLY A 108 21.94 -21.52 -14.53
C GLY A 108 20.43 -21.44 -14.78
N ASN A 109 19.78 -22.51 -14.49
CA ASN A 109 18.34 -22.77 -14.51
C ASN A 109 17.50 -21.56 -14.04
N GLN A 110 16.51 -21.14 -14.83
CA GLN A 110 15.66 -19.95 -14.60
C GLN A 110 14.80 -19.96 -13.32
N ASN A 111 14.89 -20.98 -12.47
CA ASN A 111 13.96 -21.17 -11.34
C ASN A 111 14.37 -20.54 -10.00
N THR A 112 15.53 -19.91 -9.89
CA THR A 112 16.00 -19.28 -8.61
C THR A 112 16.29 -17.78 -8.73
N ARG A 113 15.71 -17.08 -9.70
CA ARG A 113 15.90 -15.63 -9.84
C ARG A 113 15.31 -14.90 -8.64
N LEU A 114 16.17 -14.40 -7.77
CA LEU A 114 15.76 -13.51 -6.65
C LEU A 114 15.06 -12.28 -7.23
N THR A 115 13.77 -12.13 -6.95
CA THR A 115 13.04 -10.94 -7.34
C THR A 115 13.49 -9.75 -6.48
N ALA A 116 13.48 -8.54 -7.04
CA ALA A 116 13.82 -7.33 -6.29
C ALA A 116 12.98 -7.16 -5.01
N THR A 117 11.74 -7.62 -5.03
CA THR A 117 10.86 -7.64 -3.86
C THR A 117 11.37 -8.58 -2.77
N LYS A 118 11.84 -9.78 -3.11
CA LYS A 118 12.39 -10.74 -2.15
C LYS A 118 13.68 -10.17 -1.52
N VAL A 119 14.56 -9.61 -2.33
CA VAL A 119 15.82 -9.01 -1.86
C VAL A 119 15.57 -7.81 -0.95
N LEU A 120 14.60 -6.95 -1.25
CA LEU A 120 14.26 -5.83 -0.36
C LEU A 120 13.61 -6.29 0.94
N ASN A 121 12.87 -7.40 0.95
CA ASN A 121 12.34 -7.96 2.22
C ASN A 121 13.44 -8.60 3.08
N ASP A 122 14.45 -9.16 2.45
CA ASP A 122 15.60 -9.78 3.11
C ASP A 122 16.87 -9.57 2.25
N PRO A 123 17.59 -8.42 2.43
CA PRO A 123 18.79 -8.16 1.66
C PRO A 123 19.91 -9.19 1.88
N GLU A 124 19.95 -9.84 3.03
CA GLU A 124 20.98 -10.84 3.34
C GLU A 124 20.88 -12.08 2.45
N CYS A 125 19.72 -12.35 1.86
CA CYS A 125 19.56 -13.46 0.92
C CYS A 125 20.53 -13.38 -0.27
N LEU A 126 21.08 -12.18 -0.59
CA LEU A 126 22.12 -12.02 -1.61
C LEU A 126 23.46 -12.67 -1.21
N LEU A 127 23.75 -12.79 0.08
CA LEU A 127 24.99 -13.39 0.59
C LEU A 127 24.92 -14.92 0.63
N PHE A 128 23.72 -15.48 0.82
CA PHE A 128 23.50 -16.92 0.94
C PHE A 128 23.21 -17.62 -0.38
N ALA A 129 22.70 -16.90 -1.37
CA ALA A 129 22.36 -17.45 -2.69
C ALA A 129 23.59 -18.01 -3.44
N GLU A 130 24.80 -17.70 -3.00
CA GLU A 130 26.06 -18.08 -3.65
C GLU A 130 26.81 -19.19 -2.91
N GLU A 131 26.43 -19.52 -1.67
CA GLU A 131 27.02 -20.66 -0.97
C GLU A 131 26.62 -22.02 -1.57
N GLU A 132 25.52 -22.05 -2.36
CA GLU A 132 25.06 -23.26 -3.06
C GLU A 132 25.69 -23.46 -4.45
N GLU A 133 26.31 -22.45 -5.06
CA GLU A 133 26.98 -22.53 -6.35
C GLU A 133 28.50 -22.34 -6.23
N ASP A 134 29.18 -23.45 -6.04
CA ASP A 134 30.63 -23.69 -6.29
C ASP A 134 31.66 -22.60 -5.93
N THR A 135 32.65 -23.01 -5.18
CA THR A 135 33.83 -22.39 -4.56
C THR A 135 34.70 -21.46 -5.43
N ARG A 136 34.22 -20.86 -6.50
CA ARG A 136 34.99 -20.05 -7.46
C ARG A 136 34.77 -18.54 -7.42
N MET A 137 33.91 -18.05 -6.52
CA MET A 137 33.68 -16.62 -6.43
C MET A 137 34.84 -15.89 -5.76
N GLY A 138 35.41 -14.91 -6.47
CA GLY A 138 36.54 -14.15 -6.00
C GLY A 138 36.16 -13.24 -4.82
N LYS A 139 37.11 -12.97 -3.89
CA LYS A 139 36.96 -12.03 -2.76
C LYS A 139 36.37 -10.66 -3.17
N LYS A 140 36.47 -10.28 -4.44
CA LYS A 140 36.00 -9.01 -4.99
C LYS A 140 34.48 -8.97 -5.11
N ASP A 141 33.87 -10.11 -5.45
CA ASP A 141 32.41 -10.19 -5.64
C ASP A 141 31.69 -10.21 -4.31
N MET A 142 32.24 -10.85 -3.27
CA MET A 142 31.69 -10.82 -1.93
C MET A 142 31.73 -9.42 -1.29
N SER A 143 32.77 -8.62 -1.56
CA SER A 143 32.84 -7.23 -1.09
C SER A 143 31.76 -6.35 -1.74
N PHE A 144 31.50 -6.56 -3.03
CA PHE A 144 30.45 -5.89 -3.79
C PHE A 144 29.05 -6.21 -3.20
N LEU A 145 28.77 -7.49 -2.96
CA LEU A 145 27.49 -7.91 -2.39
C LEU A 145 27.26 -7.39 -0.97
N LYS A 146 28.29 -7.44 -0.12
CA LYS A 146 28.20 -6.86 1.24
C LYS A 146 27.88 -5.37 1.19
N ARG A 147 28.52 -4.61 0.30
CA ARG A 147 28.20 -3.20 0.10
C ARG A 147 26.74 -3.01 -0.36
N LEU A 148 26.30 -3.80 -1.33
CA LEU A 148 24.91 -3.73 -1.82
C LEU A 148 23.89 -4.03 -0.70
N VAL A 149 24.15 -5.03 0.14
CA VAL A 149 23.31 -5.36 1.30
C VAL A 149 23.24 -4.19 2.29
N ILE A 150 24.38 -3.56 2.60
CA ILE A 150 24.42 -2.39 3.48
C ILE A 150 23.59 -1.24 2.90
N ASP A 151 23.77 -0.94 1.62
CA ASP A 151 23.02 0.13 0.95
C ASP A 151 21.52 -0.16 0.91
N LEU A 152 21.13 -1.40 0.62
CA LEU A 152 19.71 -1.77 0.61
C LEU A 152 19.06 -1.67 2.01
N LYS A 153 19.78 -2.04 3.07
CA LYS A 153 19.33 -1.83 4.45
C LYS A 153 19.15 -0.35 4.77
N ALA A 154 20.09 0.49 4.34
CA ALA A 154 19.98 1.95 4.48
C ALA A 154 18.76 2.50 3.71
N CYS A 155 18.53 2.04 2.48
CA CYS A 155 17.34 2.38 1.71
C CYS A 155 16.03 2.00 2.44
N ILE A 156 15.95 0.78 3.00
CA ILE A 156 14.77 0.31 3.73
C ILE A 156 14.48 1.16 4.96
N ALA A 157 15.53 1.55 5.68
CA ALA A 157 15.40 2.38 6.88
C ALA A 157 14.99 3.82 6.55
N ARG A 158 15.43 4.37 5.42
CA ARG A 158 15.20 5.77 5.03
C ARG A 158 13.89 5.99 4.28
N ASP A 159 13.47 5.00 3.47
CA ASP A 159 12.32 5.14 2.57
C ASP A 159 10.98 4.98 3.31
N HIS A 160 10.28 6.09 3.49
CA HIS A 160 8.97 6.15 4.14
C HIS A 160 7.79 5.98 3.17
N ILE A 161 8.03 5.70 1.88
CA ILE A 161 6.99 5.58 0.85
C ILE A 161 6.88 4.15 0.32
N SER A 162 8.02 3.60 -0.13
CA SER A 162 8.05 2.36 -0.92
C SER A 162 8.80 1.21 -0.26
N SER A 163 9.26 1.39 1.00
CA SER A 163 9.96 0.32 1.71
C SER A 163 9.03 -0.84 2.08
N PRO A 164 9.56 -2.06 2.23
CA PRO A 164 8.81 -3.21 2.73
C PRO A 164 8.22 -2.98 4.12
N LEU A 165 8.90 -2.19 4.96
CA LEU A 165 8.43 -1.83 6.29
C LEU A 165 7.09 -1.07 6.21
N ILE A 166 7.02 -0.05 5.36
CA ILE A 166 5.78 0.72 5.15
C ILE A 166 4.65 -0.17 4.63
N SER A 167 4.96 -1.09 3.71
CA SER A 167 3.98 -2.05 3.21
C SER A 167 3.46 -2.97 4.33
N SER A 168 4.34 -3.38 5.24
CA SER A 168 3.98 -4.20 6.40
C SER A 168 3.12 -3.43 7.40
N VAL A 169 3.44 -2.16 7.68
CA VAL A 169 2.65 -1.28 8.54
C VAL A 169 1.25 -1.09 7.95
N LYS A 170 1.13 -0.73 6.67
CA LYS A 170 -0.18 -0.57 6.00
C LYS A 170 -1.03 -1.84 6.08
N ARG A 171 -0.41 -3.00 5.90
CA ARG A 171 -1.09 -4.30 6.03
C ARG A 171 -1.56 -4.55 7.46
N ALA A 172 -0.73 -4.26 8.46
CA ALA A 172 -1.08 -4.43 9.86
C ALA A 172 -2.26 -3.54 10.26
N VAL A 173 -2.24 -2.27 9.84
CA VAL A 173 -3.35 -1.33 10.03
C VAL A 173 -4.63 -1.83 9.36
N GLY A 174 -4.56 -2.34 8.13
CA GLY A 174 -5.70 -2.97 7.46
C GLY A 174 -6.33 -4.09 8.28
N LEU A 175 -5.51 -5.04 8.76
CA LEU A 175 -5.95 -6.15 9.60
C LEU A 175 -6.55 -5.69 10.94
N GLU A 176 -6.02 -4.63 11.54
CA GLU A 176 -6.56 -4.05 12.78
C GLU A 176 -7.99 -3.52 12.58
N TYR A 177 -8.25 -2.80 11.49
CA TYR A 177 -9.57 -2.26 11.19
C TYR A 177 -10.57 -3.33 10.72
N GLU A 178 -10.12 -4.40 10.05
CA GLU A 178 -10.93 -5.60 9.81
C GLU A 178 -11.33 -6.27 11.14
N ALA A 179 -10.38 -6.43 12.07
CA ALA A 179 -10.66 -6.97 13.39
C ALA A 179 -11.59 -6.06 14.21
N LEU A 180 -11.47 -4.73 14.05
CA LEU A 180 -12.41 -3.76 14.65
C LEU A 180 -13.82 -3.98 14.11
N LEU A 181 -14.00 -4.09 12.79
CA LEU A 181 -15.30 -4.39 12.17
C LEU A 181 -15.88 -5.66 12.75
N HIS A 182 -15.12 -6.74 12.84
CA HIS A 182 -15.58 -8.03 13.37
C HIS A 182 -16.01 -7.93 14.85
N ARG A 183 -15.26 -7.19 15.68
CA ARG A 183 -15.62 -6.94 17.08
C ARG A 183 -16.94 -6.19 17.20
N VAL A 184 -17.12 -5.14 16.38
CA VAL A 184 -18.35 -4.33 16.38
C VAL A 184 -19.55 -5.17 15.96
N LEU A 185 -19.45 -5.95 14.90
CA LEU A 185 -20.52 -6.84 14.43
C LEU A 185 -20.91 -7.88 15.50
N THR A 186 -19.90 -8.49 16.12
CA THR A 186 -20.11 -9.47 17.19
C THR A 186 -20.79 -8.83 18.40
N SER A 187 -20.34 -7.66 18.83
CA SER A 187 -20.91 -6.92 19.98
C SER A 187 -22.35 -6.47 19.68
N ALA A 188 -22.65 -6.14 18.44
CA ALA A 188 -24.01 -5.81 17.98
C ALA A 188 -24.90 -7.05 17.80
N GLY A 189 -24.39 -8.27 17.98
CA GLY A 189 -25.13 -9.52 17.77
C GLY A 189 -25.53 -9.75 16.31
N ILE A 190 -24.72 -9.27 15.36
CA ILE A 190 -24.94 -9.42 13.92
C ILE A 190 -24.17 -10.66 13.44
N ALA A 191 -24.90 -11.65 12.93
CA ALA A 191 -24.31 -12.87 12.39
C ALA A 191 -23.78 -12.60 10.96
N TYR A 192 -22.54 -12.98 10.69
CA TYR A 192 -21.88 -12.80 9.40
C TYR A 192 -20.93 -13.95 9.07
N GLU A 193 -20.48 -14.01 7.83
CA GLU A 193 -19.37 -14.84 7.36
C GLU A 193 -18.19 -13.92 7.00
N SER A 194 -17.03 -14.21 7.55
CA SER A 194 -15.79 -13.46 7.25
C SER A 194 -15.24 -13.83 5.87
N GLU A 195 -14.37 -12.97 5.31
CA GLU A 195 -13.67 -13.25 4.07
C GLU A 195 -12.99 -14.64 4.09
N SER A 196 -12.32 -15.00 5.18
CA SER A 196 -11.65 -16.29 5.33
C SER A 196 -12.60 -17.48 5.26
N GLN A 197 -13.80 -17.36 5.84
CA GLN A 197 -14.83 -18.39 5.78
C GLN A 197 -15.41 -18.53 4.36
N LEU A 198 -15.65 -17.40 3.70
CA LEU A 198 -16.14 -17.38 2.31
C LEU A 198 -15.12 -17.99 1.34
N ARG A 199 -13.85 -17.67 1.50
CA ARG A 199 -12.75 -18.24 0.69
C ARG A 199 -12.62 -19.75 0.87
N LYS A 200 -12.78 -20.27 2.10
CA LYS A 200 -12.79 -21.71 2.37
C LYS A 200 -13.94 -22.44 1.67
N LYS A 201 -15.05 -21.76 1.39
CA LYS A 201 -16.18 -22.26 0.60
C LYS A 201 -15.99 -22.13 -0.91
N GLY A 202 -14.80 -21.71 -1.37
CA GLY A 202 -14.48 -21.53 -2.78
C GLY A 202 -14.95 -20.19 -3.38
N ALA A 203 -15.38 -19.23 -2.55
CA ALA A 203 -15.77 -17.93 -3.05
C ALA A 203 -14.54 -17.11 -3.47
N THR A 204 -14.62 -16.52 -4.66
CA THR A 204 -13.64 -15.55 -5.19
C THR A 204 -14.23 -14.15 -5.04
N LYS A 205 -13.41 -13.14 -4.70
CA LYS A 205 -13.90 -11.77 -4.51
C LYS A 205 -14.98 -11.69 -3.42
N THR A 206 -14.52 -11.62 -2.21
CA THR A 206 -15.29 -11.69 -0.98
C THR A 206 -15.20 -10.38 -0.22
N PRO A 207 -16.29 -9.84 0.34
CA PRO A 207 -16.24 -8.75 1.30
C PRO A 207 -15.67 -9.22 2.64
N ASP A 208 -15.28 -8.29 3.51
CA ASP A 208 -14.74 -8.61 4.84
C ASP A 208 -15.80 -9.23 5.74
N ALA A 209 -17.07 -8.83 5.57
CA ALA A 209 -18.20 -9.43 6.26
C ALA A 209 -19.42 -9.56 5.32
N LEU A 210 -19.89 -10.79 5.09
CA LEU A 210 -21.16 -11.08 4.45
C LEU A 210 -22.19 -11.39 5.53
N LEU A 211 -23.23 -10.58 5.64
CA LEU A 211 -24.23 -10.71 6.68
C LEU A 211 -25.14 -11.91 6.41
N LYS A 212 -25.40 -12.74 7.43
CA LYS A 212 -26.35 -13.84 7.31
C LYS A 212 -27.80 -13.38 7.25
N ILE A 213 -28.10 -12.28 7.94
CA ILE A 213 -29.36 -11.58 7.91
C ILE A 213 -29.01 -10.12 7.62
N PRO A 214 -29.44 -9.56 6.49
CA PRO A 214 -29.23 -8.15 6.18
C PRO A 214 -29.91 -7.26 7.22
N PHE A 215 -29.41 -6.03 7.35
CA PHE A 215 -30.10 -4.99 8.12
C PHE A 215 -30.39 -3.77 7.24
N MET A 216 -31.27 -2.91 7.70
CA MET A 216 -31.53 -1.63 7.04
C MET A 216 -30.85 -0.47 7.78
N LEU A 217 -30.31 0.45 6.99
CA LEU A 217 -29.84 1.74 7.44
C LEU A 217 -30.57 2.83 6.62
N GLY A 218 -31.56 3.47 7.25
CA GLY A 218 -32.53 4.27 6.50
C GLY A 218 -33.25 3.42 5.44
N ASN A 219 -33.18 3.80 4.19
CA ASN A 219 -33.76 3.10 3.06
C ASN A 219 -32.81 2.09 2.37
N HIS A 220 -31.58 1.92 2.88
CA HIS A 220 -30.61 1.01 2.29
C HIS A 220 -30.61 -0.34 2.99
N VAL A 221 -30.68 -1.42 2.22
CA VAL A 221 -30.48 -2.79 2.72
C VAL A 221 -28.99 -3.10 2.62
N VAL A 222 -28.38 -3.52 3.73
CA VAL A 222 -26.97 -3.87 3.81
C VAL A 222 -26.83 -5.38 3.90
N HIS A 223 -26.27 -6.00 2.85
CA HIS A 223 -26.01 -7.43 2.79
C HIS A 223 -24.56 -7.77 3.11
N TRP A 224 -23.63 -6.85 2.86
CA TRP A 224 -22.20 -7.02 3.08
C TRP A 224 -21.56 -5.72 3.57
N ILE A 225 -20.43 -5.86 4.25
CA ILE A 225 -19.63 -4.73 4.71
C ILE A 225 -18.17 -4.97 4.33
N ASP A 226 -17.53 -3.94 3.80
CA ASP A 226 -16.09 -3.92 3.46
C ASP A 226 -15.39 -2.83 4.29
N SER A 227 -14.25 -3.16 4.88
CA SER A 227 -13.47 -2.32 5.78
C SER A 227 -12.29 -1.74 5.05
N LYS A 228 -12.16 -0.43 5.01
CA LYS A 228 -11.07 0.29 4.35
C LYS A 228 -10.34 1.19 5.34
N ALA A 229 -9.17 0.77 5.82
CA ALA A 229 -8.29 1.56 6.67
C ALA A 229 -7.55 2.64 5.85
N CYS A 230 -8.30 3.50 5.19
CA CYS A 230 -7.79 4.62 4.39
C CYS A 230 -8.82 5.73 4.28
N PHE A 231 -8.37 6.90 3.81
CA PHE A 231 -9.25 8.00 3.40
C PHE A 231 -9.73 7.79 1.97
N CYS A 232 -11.02 8.01 1.70
CA CYS A 232 -11.60 7.86 0.36
C CYS A 232 -11.54 9.18 -0.41
N SER A 233 -10.65 9.27 -1.40
CA SER A 233 -10.64 10.30 -2.43
C SER A 233 -11.39 9.84 -3.68
N ASP A 234 -11.71 10.78 -4.58
CA ASP A 234 -12.29 10.43 -5.90
C ASP A 234 -11.44 9.40 -6.63
N GLU A 235 -10.13 9.63 -6.66
CA GLU A 235 -9.20 8.74 -7.38
C GLU A 235 -9.22 7.32 -6.81
N LEU A 236 -9.20 7.18 -5.47
CA LEU A 236 -9.25 5.88 -4.82
C LEU A 236 -10.59 5.17 -5.10
N TYR A 237 -11.70 5.92 -5.02
CA TYR A 237 -13.03 5.35 -5.24
C TYR A 237 -13.21 4.85 -6.68
N TYR A 238 -12.92 5.69 -7.66
CA TYR A 238 -13.18 5.36 -9.08
C TYR A 238 -12.17 4.39 -9.69
N ASN A 239 -10.89 4.43 -9.27
CA ASN A 239 -9.87 3.54 -9.84
C ASN A 239 -9.90 2.13 -9.25
N ASP A 240 -10.02 2.02 -7.93
CA ASP A 240 -9.87 0.75 -7.22
C ASP A 240 -11.17 0.28 -6.57
N GLY A 241 -11.86 1.18 -5.86
CA GLY A 241 -13.03 0.84 -5.05
C GLY A 241 -14.20 0.33 -5.86
N ILE A 242 -14.67 1.13 -6.80
CA ILE A 242 -15.91 0.83 -7.54
C ILE A 242 -15.90 -0.50 -8.28
N ARG A 243 -14.73 -0.90 -8.84
CA ARG A 243 -14.59 -2.19 -9.54
C ARG A 243 -14.76 -3.37 -8.59
N GLN A 244 -14.26 -3.26 -7.36
CA GLN A 244 -14.37 -4.27 -6.33
C GLN A 244 -15.82 -4.35 -5.83
N PHE A 245 -16.40 -3.22 -5.48
CA PHE A 245 -17.73 -3.17 -4.87
C PHE A 245 -18.85 -3.57 -5.83
N ARG A 246 -18.77 -3.23 -7.12
CA ARG A 246 -19.71 -3.71 -8.15
C ARG A 246 -19.74 -5.23 -8.24
N GLN A 247 -18.62 -5.92 -8.02
CA GLN A 247 -18.61 -7.39 -7.97
C GLN A 247 -19.36 -7.94 -6.76
N TYR A 248 -19.31 -7.22 -5.63
CA TYR A 248 -20.08 -7.59 -4.44
C TYR A 248 -21.56 -7.29 -4.63
N VAL A 249 -21.91 -6.12 -5.18
CA VAL A 249 -23.29 -5.74 -5.49
C VAL A 249 -23.93 -6.76 -6.44
N ASN A 250 -23.26 -7.14 -7.51
CA ASN A 250 -23.76 -8.11 -8.49
C ASN A 250 -23.99 -9.49 -7.89
N ARG A 251 -23.29 -9.85 -6.83
CA ARG A 251 -23.33 -11.18 -6.24
C ARG A 251 -24.21 -11.25 -4.99
N PHE A 252 -24.21 -10.23 -4.19
CA PHE A 252 -24.80 -10.23 -2.86
C PHE A 252 -25.87 -9.15 -2.67
N GLY A 253 -26.07 -8.23 -3.63
CA GLY A 253 -26.93 -7.08 -3.49
C GLY A 253 -26.21 -5.86 -2.92
N SER A 254 -26.98 -4.86 -2.47
CA SER A 254 -26.46 -3.62 -1.90
C SER A 254 -25.66 -3.86 -0.62
N GLY A 255 -24.70 -2.99 -0.34
CA GLY A 255 -23.85 -3.13 0.83
C GLY A 255 -23.26 -1.83 1.34
N MET A 256 -22.31 -1.95 2.25
CA MET A 256 -21.70 -0.82 2.93
C MET A 256 -20.18 -0.91 2.86
N VAL A 257 -19.54 0.25 2.66
CA VAL A 257 -18.08 0.39 2.78
C VAL A 257 -17.77 1.38 3.90
N ILE A 258 -16.91 0.99 4.83
CA ILE A 258 -16.44 1.87 5.90
C ILE A 258 -15.02 2.31 5.58
N TYR A 259 -14.86 3.59 5.25
CA TYR A 259 -13.56 4.24 5.12
C TYR A 259 -13.20 4.90 6.45
N TRP A 260 -12.50 4.17 7.30
CA TRP A 260 -12.26 4.54 8.69
C TRP A 260 -11.55 5.89 8.90
N PHE A 261 -10.82 6.36 7.88
CA PHE A 261 -10.13 7.65 7.95
C PHE A 261 -10.91 8.79 7.28
N GLY A 262 -12.16 8.54 6.93
CA GLY A 262 -13.06 9.50 6.31
C GLY A 262 -13.08 9.44 4.78
N TYR A 263 -13.88 10.31 4.20
CA TYR A 263 -14.08 10.41 2.75
C TYR A 263 -14.44 11.85 2.36
N ILE A 264 -14.33 12.18 1.07
CA ILE A 264 -14.81 13.44 0.52
C ILE A 264 -16.35 13.38 0.42
N GLU A 265 -17.04 14.32 1.06
CA GLU A 265 -18.50 14.27 1.27
C GLU A 265 -19.33 14.32 -0.03
N ASP A 266 -18.82 15.00 -1.07
CA ASP A 266 -19.52 15.23 -2.33
C ASP A 266 -19.15 14.26 -3.46
N ILE A 267 -18.48 13.14 -3.13
CA ILE A 267 -18.28 12.06 -4.12
C ILE A 267 -19.66 11.46 -4.46
N PRO A 268 -20.03 11.40 -5.75
CA PRO A 268 -21.27 10.74 -6.16
C PRO A 268 -21.13 9.23 -6.09
N PHE A 269 -21.35 8.68 -4.90
CA PHE A 269 -21.33 7.23 -4.67
C PHE A 269 -22.49 6.53 -5.36
N GLU A 270 -22.32 5.26 -5.74
CA GLU A 270 -23.40 4.47 -6.31
C GLU A 270 -24.48 4.19 -5.24
N GLU A 271 -25.76 4.30 -5.60
CA GLU A 271 -26.90 4.11 -4.69
C GLU A 271 -26.91 2.73 -3.99
N SER A 272 -26.35 1.71 -4.64
CA SER A 272 -26.21 0.36 -4.08
C SER A 272 -25.08 0.21 -3.06
N ILE A 273 -24.26 1.25 -2.87
CA ILE A 273 -23.06 1.23 -2.02
C ILE A 273 -23.16 2.37 -1.00
N LEU A 274 -23.49 2.03 0.22
CA LEU A 274 -23.49 3.00 1.31
C LEU A 274 -22.04 3.24 1.78
N VAL A 275 -21.62 4.49 1.85
CA VAL A 275 -20.29 4.88 2.34
C VAL A 275 -20.41 5.56 3.70
N SER A 276 -19.54 5.18 4.63
CA SER A 276 -19.47 5.75 5.98
C SER A 276 -18.01 5.77 6.46
N ASP A 277 -17.73 6.52 7.51
CA ASP A 277 -16.44 6.55 8.23
C ASP A 277 -16.46 5.76 9.55
N SER A 278 -17.63 5.22 9.90
CA SER A 278 -17.83 4.49 11.15
C SER A 278 -18.96 3.48 11.01
N PHE A 279 -18.99 2.49 11.89
CA PHE A 279 -20.15 1.59 11.97
C PHE A 279 -21.36 2.34 12.54
N PRO A 280 -22.56 2.21 11.93
CA PRO A 280 -23.75 2.96 12.33
C PRO A 280 -24.20 2.61 13.75
N LYS A 281 -24.54 3.63 14.52
CA LYS A 281 -25.03 3.48 15.91
C LYS A 281 -26.45 2.90 15.98
N GLN A 282 -27.25 3.08 14.93
CA GLN A 282 -28.63 2.61 14.86
C GLN A 282 -28.86 1.87 13.53
N ILE A 283 -29.36 0.66 13.62
CA ILE A 283 -29.71 -0.20 12.49
C ILE A 283 -31.12 -0.75 12.71
N THR A 284 -31.87 -0.98 11.63
CA THR A 284 -33.13 -1.71 11.70
C THR A 284 -32.89 -3.15 11.27
N ARG A 285 -33.12 -4.09 12.19
CA ARG A 285 -33.01 -5.52 11.88
C ARG A 285 -34.21 -5.98 11.11
N LEU A 286 -33.99 -6.74 10.05
CA LEU A 286 -35.06 -7.41 9.34
C LEU A 286 -35.54 -8.61 10.17
N ALA A 287 -36.83 -8.69 10.42
CA ALA A 287 -37.42 -9.85 11.07
C ALA A 287 -37.33 -11.05 10.11
N VAL A 288 -36.82 -12.17 10.60
CA VAL A 288 -36.91 -13.46 9.89
C VAL A 288 -38.32 -13.98 10.19
N CYS A 289 -39.18 -13.99 9.17
CA CYS A 289 -40.49 -14.64 9.25
C CYS A 289 -40.33 -16.15 9.24
#